data_891d8cae98ff041c61d2c88bfaf87b47
#
_entry.id   891d8cae98ff041c61d2c88bfaf87b47
#
_cell.length_a   1.000
_cell.length_b   1.000
_cell.length_c   1.000
_cell.angle_alpha   90.00
_cell.angle_beta   90.00
_cell.angle_gamma   90.00
#
_symmetry.space_group_name_H-M   'P 1'
#
loop_
_entity.id
_entity.type
_entity.pdbx_description
1 polymer ?
#
loop_
_entity_poly.entity_id
_entity_poly.type
_entity_poly.pdbx_seq_one_letter_code
_entity_poly.pdbx_strand_id
1 'polypeptide(L)'
;ISATWKPIQRLRLSGLARWANWKKFENMRFSMDDPNNLQKTQFGQMVSIGSPGLAGMLQTGLSNISIQNDWKAAWLFSLGADLDITDQWTIRGGIALETDPIKHQQLRTALIPDTKRLWLTCGLSWKPTPKWQIEMAYGHIRGIGHRDLYQSDTSNVKVGKFEKMNAWMAGAAVTYRF
;
A
#
# COMPACT_ATOMS: atom_id res chain seq x y z
N ILE A 1 -2.73 18.79 4.92
CA ILE A 1 -2.13 20.12 4.83
C ILE A 1 -0.91 20.00 3.93
N SER A 2 -0.76 20.93 2.98
CA SER A 2 0.42 20.98 2.11
C SER A 2 0.87 22.43 1.96
N ALA A 3 2.16 22.62 1.75
CA ALA A 3 2.76 23.92 1.50
C ALA A 3 3.79 23.79 0.38
N THR A 4 3.90 24.84 -0.43
CA THR A 4 4.93 24.98 -1.45
C THR A 4 5.63 26.31 -1.26
N TRP A 5 6.95 26.28 -1.32
CA TRP A 5 7.80 27.45 -1.18
C TRP A 5 8.78 27.54 -2.36
N LYS A 6 8.95 28.74 -2.89
CA LYS A 6 9.89 29.04 -3.98
C LYS A 6 10.98 29.96 -3.46
N PRO A 7 12.08 29.43 -2.92
CA PRO A 7 13.17 30.25 -2.42
C PRO A 7 13.89 31.03 -3.52
N ILE A 8 13.97 30.47 -4.71
CA ILE A 8 14.50 31.09 -5.92
C ILE A 8 13.61 30.70 -7.11
N GLN A 9 13.73 31.43 -8.24
CA GLN A 9 12.86 31.23 -9.42
C GLN A 9 12.87 29.80 -9.96
N ARG A 10 14.01 29.10 -9.87
CA ARG A 10 14.22 27.76 -10.43
C ARG A 10 14.01 26.61 -9.44
N LEU A 11 13.78 26.88 -8.16
CA LEU A 11 13.62 25.85 -7.14
C LEU A 11 12.25 25.98 -6.47
N ARG A 12 11.49 24.88 -6.47
CA ARG A 12 10.27 24.71 -5.68
C ARG A 12 10.48 23.61 -4.65
N LEU A 13 10.18 23.92 -3.41
CA LEU A 13 10.16 22.95 -2.32
C LEU A 13 8.70 22.73 -1.92
N SER A 14 8.32 21.50 -1.69
CA SER A 14 6.96 21.14 -1.28
C SER A 14 7.00 20.22 -0.07
N GLY A 15 6.06 20.43 0.83
CA GLY A 15 5.86 19.57 1.99
C GLY A 15 4.39 19.22 2.14
N LEU A 16 4.11 18.00 2.60
CA LEU A 16 2.76 17.53 2.86
C LEU A 16 2.73 16.74 4.18
N ALA A 17 1.72 17.00 5.00
CA ALA A 17 1.31 16.16 6.10
C ALA A 17 -0.15 15.74 5.87
N ARG A 18 -0.37 14.42 5.77
CA ARG A 18 -1.69 13.80 5.59
C ARG A 18 -1.99 12.91 6.78
N TRP A 19 -3.15 13.12 7.37
CA TRP A 19 -3.69 12.27 8.40
C TRP A 19 -4.89 11.51 7.85
N ALA A 20 -4.96 10.21 8.14
CA ALA A 20 -6.05 9.35 7.75
C ALA A 20 -6.57 8.59 8.98
N ASN A 21 -7.88 8.71 9.24
CA ASN A 21 -8.51 8.03 10.37
C ASN A 21 -9.03 6.64 9.96
N TRP A 22 -8.24 5.62 10.25
CA TRP A 22 -8.59 4.23 10.02
C TRP A 22 -9.30 3.56 11.21
N LYS A 23 -9.55 4.29 12.30
CA LYS A 23 -10.16 3.74 13.53
C LYS A 23 -11.53 3.10 13.32
N LYS A 24 -12.24 3.48 12.27
CA LYS A 24 -13.54 2.88 11.92
C LYS A 24 -13.42 1.48 11.31
N PHE A 25 -12.21 1.08 10.92
CA PHE A 25 -11.94 -0.23 10.33
C PHE A 25 -11.54 -1.21 11.46
N GLU A 26 -12.54 -1.65 12.22
CA GLU A 26 -12.35 -2.52 13.38
C GLU A 26 -12.34 -3.99 12.98
N ASN A 27 -13.32 -4.40 12.17
CA ASN A 27 -13.51 -5.80 11.80
C ASN A 27 -13.85 -5.92 10.32
N MET A 28 -13.27 -6.89 9.66
CA MET A 28 -13.67 -7.34 8.34
C MET A 28 -14.40 -8.67 8.50
N ARG A 29 -15.68 -8.72 8.16
CA ARG A 29 -16.49 -9.94 8.21
C ARG A 29 -16.74 -10.41 6.78
N PHE A 30 -16.44 -11.67 6.55
CA PHE A 30 -16.84 -12.37 5.35
C PHE A 30 -17.95 -13.33 5.75
N SER A 31 -19.18 -13.11 5.26
CA SER A 31 -20.27 -14.06 5.36
C SER A 31 -20.53 -14.66 3.99
N MET A 32 -20.70 -15.96 3.91
CA MET A 32 -21.21 -16.63 2.73
C MET A 32 -22.71 -16.80 2.89
N ASP A 33 -23.51 -16.24 1.99
CA ASP A 33 -24.97 -16.36 2.02
C ASP A 33 -25.44 -17.79 1.77
N ASP A 34 -24.65 -18.61 1.06
CA ASP A 34 -24.91 -20.04 0.84
C ASP A 34 -23.63 -20.85 1.03
N PRO A 35 -23.42 -21.46 2.21
CA PRO A 35 -22.27 -22.34 2.46
C PRO A 35 -22.15 -23.52 1.49
N ASN A 36 -23.27 -23.96 0.88
CA ASN A 36 -23.27 -25.04 -0.11
C ASN A 36 -22.71 -24.60 -1.46
N ASN A 37 -22.53 -23.30 -1.68
CA ASN A 37 -21.97 -22.78 -2.92
C ASN A 37 -20.50 -23.14 -3.11
N LEU A 38 -19.75 -23.36 -2.03
CA LEU A 38 -18.37 -23.88 -2.11
C LEU A 38 -18.32 -25.29 -2.73
N GLN A 39 -19.31 -26.15 -2.45
CA GLN A 39 -19.40 -27.48 -3.03
C GLN A 39 -19.67 -27.45 -4.55
N LYS A 40 -20.29 -26.38 -5.04
CA LYS A 40 -20.58 -26.19 -6.48
C LYS A 40 -19.36 -25.66 -7.26
N THR A 41 -18.33 -25.16 -6.57
CA THR A 41 -17.08 -24.74 -7.24
C THR A 41 -16.21 -25.96 -7.55
N GLN A 42 -15.40 -25.88 -8.61
CA GLN A 42 -14.45 -26.96 -8.96
C GLN A 42 -13.50 -27.28 -7.79
N PHE A 43 -13.07 -26.26 -7.05
CA PHE A 43 -12.23 -26.42 -5.86
C PHE A 43 -12.97 -27.17 -4.74
N GLY A 44 -14.21 -26.78 -4.43
CA GLY A 44 -15.04 -27.43 -3.41
C GLY A 44 -15.36 -28.87 -3.76
N GLN A 45 -15.60 -29.19 -5.03
CA GLN A 45 -15.80 -30.55 -5.51
C GLN A 45 -14.53 -31.40 -5.36
N MET A 46 -13.36 -30.90 -5.75
CA MET A 46 -12.08 -31.59 -5.57
C MET A 46 -11.79 -31.90 -4.09
N VAL A 47 -12.02 -30.94 -3.20
CA VAL A 47 -11.82 -31.12 -1.76
C VAL A 47 -12.83 -32.12 -1.18
N SER A 48 -14.08 -32.10 -1.63
CA SER A 48 -15.12 -33.03 -1.18
C SER A 48 -14.84 -34.49 -1.57
N ILE A 49 -14.26 -34.69 -2.77
CA ILE A 49 -13.88 -36.01 -3.24
C ILE A 49 -12.62 -36.51 -2.51
N GLY A 50 -11.63 -35.67 -2.33
CA GLY A 50 -10.34 -36.04 -1.72
C GLY A 50 -10.36 -36.11 -0.18
N SER A 51 -11.18 -35.36 0.48
CA SER A 51 -11.26 -35.26 1.95
C SER A 51 -12.58 -34.66 2.43
N PRO A 52 -13.63 -35.49 2.59
CA PRO A 52 -14.95 -35.02 3.04
C PRO A 52 -14.91 -34.27 4.40
N GLY A 53 -14.04 -34.71 5.30
CA GLY A 53 -13.86 -34.04 6.60
C GLY A 53 -13.24 -32.64 6.46
N LEU A 54 -12.29 -32.46 5.56
CA LEU A 54 -11.69 -31.16 5.27
C LEU A 54 -12.71 -30.22 4.58
N ALA A 55 -13.56 -30.76 3.70
CA ALA A 55 -14.63 -30.00 3.07
C ALA A 55 -15.63 -29.43 4.11
N GLY A 56 -16.02 -30.25 5.08
CA GLY A 56 -16.88 -29.82 6.20
C GLY A 56 -16.21 -28.74 7.08
N MET A 57 -14.93 -28.90 7.40
CA MET A 57 -14.19 -27.91 8.17
C MET A 57 -14.04 -26.58 7.40
N LEU A 58 -13.75 -26.62 6.12
CA LEU A 58 -13.67 -25.42 5.27
C LEU A 58 -15.04 -24.75 5.14
N GLN A 59 -16.11 -25.52 4.95
CA GLN A 59 -17.46 -24.99 4.85
C GLN A 59 -17.89 -24.28 6.14
N THR A 60 -17.63 -24.87 7.31
CA THR A 60 -17.97 -24.29 8.61
C THR A 60 -17.05 -23.16 8.97
N GLY A 61 -15.74 -23.29 8.67
CA GLY A 61 -14.73 -22.26 9.01
C GLY A 61 -14.76 -21.04 8.11
N LEU A 62 -15.20 -21.17 6.85
CA LEU A 62 -15.29 -20.05 5.90
C LEU A 62 -16.63 -19.33 5.92
N SER A 63 -17.68 -19.94 6.51
CA SER A 63 -19.03 -19.34 6.53
C SER A 63 -19.11 -18.05 7.33
N ASN A 64 -18.22 -17.85 8.32
CA ASN A 64 -18.18 -16.65 9.16
C ASN A 64 -16.72 -16.32 9.55
N ILE A 65 -15.96 -15.81 8.60
CA ILE A 65 -14.59 -15.33 8.90
C ILE A 65 -14.69 -13.89 9.39
N SER A 66 -14.27 -13.66 10.64
CA SER A 66 -14.07 -12.33 11.19
C SER A 66 -12.58 -12.07 11.38
N ILE A 67 -12.05 -11.07 10.68
CA ILE A 67 -10.68 -10.60 10.84
C ILE A 67 -10.74 -9.33 11.67
N GLN A 68 -10.22 -9.40 12.89
CA GLN A 68 -10.10 -8.23 13.75
C GLN A 68 -8.91 -7.40 13.28
N ASN A 69 -9.14 -6.13 12.96
CA ASN A 69 -8.11 -5.21 12.49
C ASN A 69 -7.72 -4.17 13.55
N ASP A 70 -8.69 -3.62 14.27
CA ASP A 70 -8.49 -2.57 15.30
C ASP A 70 -7.41 -1.54 14.88
N TRP A 71 -7.64 -0.91 13.71
CA TRP A 71 -6.68 -0.01 13.12
C TRP A 71 -6.65 1.34 13.83
N LYS A 72 -5.48 1.96 13.87
CA LYS A 72 -5.26 3.32 14.37
C LYS A 72 -5.17 4.32 13.22
N ALA A 73 -5.22 5.61 13.55
CA ALA A 73 -4.92 6.66 12.58
C ALA A 73 -3.49 6.53 12.04
N ALA A 74 -3.33 6.80 10.76
CA ALA A 74 -2.04 6.80 10.07
C ALA A 74 -1.69 8.21 9.57
N TRP A 75 -0.39 8.49 9.52
CA TRP A 75 0.18 9.74 9.01
C TRP A 75 1.07 9.46 7.82
N LEU A 76 1.06 10.39 6.87
CA LEU A 76 2.05 10.47 5.81
C LEU A 76 2.66 11.86 5.83
N PHE A 77 3.98 11.90 5.90
CA PHE A 77 4.77 13.11 5.77
C PHE A 77 5.63 13.01 4.51
N SER A 78 5.61 14.02 3.67
CA SER A 78 6.44 14.04 2.47
C SER A 78 7.12 15.38 2.26
N LEU A 79 8.31 15.32 1.68
CA LEU A 79 9.08 16.46 1.22
C LEU A 79 9.46 16.21 -0.24
N GLY A 80 9.36 17.24 -1.06
CA GLY A 80 9.70 17.18 -2.47
C GLY A 80 10.41 18.46 -2.91
N ALA A 81 11.21 18.31 -3.95
CA ALA A 81 11.90 19.41 -4.60
C ALA A 81 11.79 19.28 -6.11
N ASP A 82 11.50 20.38 -6.80
CA ASP A 82 11.59 20.54 -8.24
C ASP A 82 12.65 21.59 -8.56
N LEU A 83 13.61 21.25 -9.41
CA LEU A 83 14.68 22.11 -9.85
C LEU A 83 14.65 22.27 -11.37
N ASP A 84 14.43 23.47 -11.85
CA ASP A 84 14.55 23.82 -13.26
C ASP A 84 16.02 24.04 -13.57
N ILE A 85 16.70 23.01 -14.12
CA ILE A 85 18.12 23.08 -14.51
C ILE A 85 18.30 24.09 -15.65
N THR A 86 17.38 24.02 -16.61
CA THR A 86 17.26 24.96 -17.74
C THR A 86 15.79 25.26 -17.96
N ASP A 87 15.46 26.12 -18.92
CA ASP A 87 14.08 26.39 -19.30
C ASP A 87 13.37 25.16 -19.93
N GLN A 88 14.17 24.19 -20.39
CA GLN A 88 13.70 22.96 -21.01
C GLN A 88 13.71 21.76 -20.05
N TRP A 89 14.59 21.74 -19.05
CA TRP A 89 14.81 20.58 -18.18
C TRP A 89 14.48 20.87 -16.73
N THR A 90 13.57 20.05 -16.18
CA THR A 90 13.25 20.05 -14.75
C THR A 90 13.52 18.67 -14.17
N ILE A 91 14.27 18.60 -13.09
CA ILE A 91 14.39 17.38 -12.26
C ILE A 91 13.54 17.51 -11.01
N ARG A 92 13.05 16.36 -10.54
CA ARG A 92 12.22 16.29 -9.33
C ARG A 92 12.74 15.17 -8.45
N GLY A 93 12.64 15.38 -7.15
CA GLY A 93 12.96 14.36 -6.16
C GLY A 93 12.05 14.47 -4.96
N GLY A 94 11.76 13.35 -4.32
CA GLY A 94 10.91 13.35 -3.14
C GLY A 94 11.17 12.18 -2.22
N ILE A 95 10.89 12.40 -0.95
CA ILE A 95 10.90 11.40 0.10
C ILE A 95 9.61 11.49 0.89
N ALA A 96 9.01 10.34 1.25
CA ALA A 96 7.89 10.33 2.16
C ALA A 96 7.99 9.18 3.17
N LEU A 97 7.50 9.44 4.37
CA LEU A 97 7.37 8.47 5.44
C LEU A 97 5.89 8.27 5.75
N GLU A 98 5.42 7.05 5.65
CA GLU A 98 4.05 6.67 5.96
C GLU A 98 4.02 5.71 7.14
N THR A 99 3.25 6.03 8.18
CA THR A 99 3.06 5.15 9.34
C THR A 99 2.02 4.09 9.00
N ASP A 100 2.15 2.91 9.62
CA ASP A 100 1.14 1.85 9.49
C ASP A 100 -0.10 2.15 10.35
N PRO A 101 -1.28 1.69 9.93
CA PRO A 101 -2.50 1.77 10.72
C PRO A 101 -2.60 0.67 11.78
N ILE A 102 -1.73 -0.33 11.76
CA ILE A 102 -1.79 -1.49 12.66
C ILE A 102 -1.47 -1.07 14.09
N LYS A 103 -2.42 -1.27 15.00
CA LYS A 103 -2.29 -0.89 16.42
C LYS A 103 -1.44 -1.91 17.18
N HIS A 104 -1.76 -3.19 17.01
CA HIS A 104 -1.08 -4.31 17.65
C HIS A 104 -0.45 -5.21 16.60
N GLN A 105 0.80 -5.61 16.80
CA GLN A 105 1.53 -6.42 15.81
C GLN A 105 0.87 -7.79 15.57
N GLN A 106 0.20 -8.33 16.58
CA GLN A 106 -0.52 -9.59 16.54
C GLN A 106 -1.73 -9.56 15.57
N LEU A 107 -2.29 -8.36 15.32
CA LEU A 107 -3.41 -8.18 14.39
C LEU A 107 -2.96 -8.07 12.92
N ARG A 108 -1.66 -8.18 12.64
CA ARG A 108 -1.18 -8.22 11.25
C ARG A 108 -1.53 -9.55 10.62
N THR A 109 -2.30 -9.48 9.53
CA THR A 109 -2.71 -10.67 8.78
C THR A 109 -1.87 -10.83 7.52
N ALA A 110 -1.77 -12.08 7.02
CA ALA A 110 -1.13 -12.36 5.74
C ALA A 110 -1.92 -11.79 4.55
N LEU A 111 -3.23 -11.57 4.72
CA LEU A 111 -4.12 -11.05 3.68
C LEU A 111 -3.93 -9.55 3.42
N ILE A 112 -3.59 -8.79 4.45
CA ILE A 112 -3.36 -7.34 4.35
C ILE A 112 -1.98 -7.05 4.94
N PRO A 113 -0.92 -7.29 4.17
CA PRO A 113 0.44 -7.01 4.61
C PRO A 113 0.63 -5.48 4.65
N ASP A 114 0.64 -4.91 5.84
CA ASP A 114 0.91 -3.49 6.01
C ASP A 114 2.05 -3.26 7.00
N THR A 115 2.83 -2.22 6.75
CA THR A 115 3.95 -1.81 7.58
C THR A 115 4.27 -0.34 7.32
N LYS A 116 5.05 0.28 8.18
CA LYS A 116 5.61 1.62 7.89
C LYS A 116 6.35 1.59 6.56
N ARG A 117 6.16 2.63 5.75
CA ARG A 117 6.70 2.71 4.39
C ARG A 117 7.54 3.96 4.20
N LEU A 118 8.69 3.76 3.58
CA LEU A 118 9.52 4.83 3.05
C LEU A 118 9.32 4.88 1.54
N TRP A 119 9.02 6.05 1.03
CA TRP A 119 8.86 6.34 -0.38
C TRP A 119 10.04 7.18 -0.85
N LEU A 120 10.66 6.77 -1.94
CA LEU A 120 11.69 7.53 -2.64
C LEU A 120 11.21 7.73 -4.06
N THR A 121 11.19 8.96 -4.53
CA THR A 121 10.70 9.30 -5.87
C THR A 121 11.68 10.19 -6.61
N CYS A 122 11.78 10.01 -7.91
CA CYS A 122 12.46 10.94 -8.80
C CYS A 122 11.67 11.13 -10.08
N GLY A 123 11.88 12.25 -10.74
CA GLY A 123 11.22 12.58 -11.99
C GLY A 123 12.04 13.51 -12.85
N LEU A 124 11.78 13.45 -14.15
CA LEU A 124 12.40 14.27 -15.17
C LEU A 124 11.32 14.82 -16.09
N SER A 125 11.40 16.10 -16.39
CA SER A 125 10.54 16.74 -17.41
C SER A 125 11.44 17.40 -18.44
N TRP A 126 11.14 17.15 -19.71
CA TRP A 126 11.82 17.74 -20.84
C TRP A 126 10.83 18.43 -21.78
N LYS A 127 11.08 19.69 -22.08
CA LYS A 127 10.29 20.54 -23.00
C LYS A 127 11.15 20.89 -24.20
N PRO A 128 11.29 20.01 -25.22
CA PRO A 128 12.10 20.30 -26.40
C PRO A 128 11.61 21.54 -27.17
N THR A 129 10.32 21.79 -27.17
CA THR A 129 9.69 22.98 -27.72
C THR A 129 8.53 23.43 -26.83
N PRO A 130 7.98 24.64 -27.03
CA PRO A 130 6.82 25.12 -26.26
C PRO A 130 5.58 24.22 -26.39
N LYS A 131 5.49 23.43 -27.47
CA LYS A 131 4.36 22.55 -27.77
C LYS A 131 4.50 21.15 -27.17
N TRP A 132 5.72 20.66 -26.95
CA TRP A 132 5.98 19.31 -26.46
C TRP A 132 6.51 19.30 -25.05
N GLN A 133 5.97 18.40 -24.25
CA GLN A 133 6.48 18.09 -22.91
C GLN A 133 6.51 16.58 -22.72
N ILE A 134 7.67 16.06 -22.34
CA ILE A 134 7.93 14.65 -22.02
C ILE A 134 8.23 14.55 -20.54
N GLU A 135 7.56 13.68 -19.83
CA GLU A 135 7.75 13.48 -18.41
C GLU A 135 8.02 12.01 -18.11
N MET A 136 8.96 11.76 -17.21
CA MET A 136 9.29 10.44 -16.69
C MET A 136 9.30 10.50 -15.17
N ALA A 137 8.81 9.46 -14.53
CA ALA A 137 8.78 9.34 -13.08
C ALA A 137 9.14 7.92 -12.65
N TYR A 138 9.84 7.83 -11.54
CA TYR A 138 10.16 6.58 -10.86
C TYR A 138 9.87 6.72 -9.38
N GLY A 139 9.29 5.69 -8.79
CA GLY A 139 9.03 5.59 -7.37
C GLY A 139 9.44 4.24 -6.81
N HIS A 140 10.07 4.26 -5.64
CA HIS A 140 10.41 3.08 -4.87
C HIS A 140 9.77 3.17 -3.49
N ILE A 141 9.05 2.11 -3.12
CA ILE A 141 8.41 1.97 -1.81
C ILE A 141 9.13 0.85 -1.06
N ARG A 142 9.56 1.14 0.16
CA ARG A 142 10.22 0.17 1.03
C ARG A 142 9.49 0.06 2.36
N GLY A 143 9.09 -1.15 2.74
CA GLY A 143 8.60 -1.43 4.08
C GLY A 143 9.74 -1.39 5.09
N ILE A 144 9.62 -0.53 6.10
CA ILE A 144 10.67 -0.27 7.11
C ILE A 144 10.21 -0.61 8.54
N GLY A 145 8.95 -1.01 8.74
CA GLY A 145 8.40 -1.35 10.05
C GLY A 145 8.47 -2.84 10.36
N HIS A 146 7.73 -3.22 11.38
CA HIS A 146 7.57 -4.62 11.77
C HIS A 146 6.91 -5.44 10.67
N ARG A 147 7.35 -6.69 10.49
CA ARG A 147 6.92 -7.58 9.41
C ARG A 147 6.56 -8.97 9.93
N ASP A 148 6.51 -9.14 11.25
CA ASP A 148 6.25 -10.42 11.87
C ASP A 148 4.76 -10.78 11.81
N LEU A 149 4.48 -12.06 11.65
CA LEU A 149 3.16 -12.67 11.71
C LEU A 149 3.06 -13.52 12.97
N TYR A 150 1.95 -13.40 13.67
CA TYR A 150 1.67 -14.11 14.91
C TYR A 150 0.55 -15.13 14.69
N GLN A 151 0.50 -16.15 15.55
CA GLN A 151 -0.45 -17.25 15.45
C GLN A 151 -1.90 -16.78 15.64
N SER A 152 -2.12 -15.82 16.53
CA SER A 152 -3.41 -15.20 16.80
C SER A 152 -3.23 -13.78 17.35
N ASP A 153 -4.31 -13.06 17.49
CA ASP A 153 -4.37 -11.71 18.06
C ASP A 153 -3.91 -11.63 19.52
N THR A 154 -4.05 -12.73 20.27
CA THR A 154 -3.67 -12.84 21.68
C THR A 154 -2.36 -13.59 21.90
N SER A 155 -1.81 -14.21 20.85
CA SER A 155 -0.59 -15.03 20.94
C SER A 155 0.67 -14.22 20.65
N ASN A 156 1.71 -14.44 21.45
CA ASN A 156 3.04 -13.94 21.18
C ASN A 156 3.90 -14.95 20.37
N VAL A 157 3.29 -16.06 19.91
CA VAL A 157 3.99 -17.06 19.10
C VAL A 157 4.08 -16.55 17.67
N LYS A 158 5.31 -16.29 17.22
CA LYS A 158 5.62 -15.86 15.88
C LYS A 158 5.58 -17.07 14.94
N VAL A 159 4.74 -17.02 13.92
CA VAL A 159 4.58 -18.08 12.89
C VAL A 159 5.29 -17.76 11.58
N GLY A 160 5.69 -16.50 11.37
CA GLY A 160 6.37 -16.09 10.14
C GLY A 160 6.70 -14.61 10.11
N LYS A 161 7.25 -14.17 8.99
CA LYS A 161 7.45 -12.74 8.68
C LYS A 161 7.43 -12.51 7.18
N PHE A 162 7.07 -11.30 6.77
CA PHE A 162 7.29 -10.86 5.39
C PHE A 162 8.77 -10.51 5.21
N GLU A 163 9.48 -11.18 4.31
CA GLU A 163 10.91 -10.91 4.09
C GLU A 163 11.15 -9.60 3.37
N LYS A 164 10.43 -9.37 2.26
CA LYS A 164 10.58 -8.18 1.43
C LYS A 164 9.22 -7.54 1.19
N MET A 165 9.08 -6.28 1.58
CA MET A 165 7.89 -5.47 1.33
C MET A 165 8.33 -4.23 0.55
N ASN A 166 8.74 -4.46 -0.69
CA ASN A 166 9.20 -3.42 -1.59
C ASN A 166 8.30 -3.41 -2.83
N ALA A 167 8.04 -2.24 -3.34
CA ALA A 167 7.39 -2.03 -4.63
C ALA A 167 8.12 -0.94 -5.38
N TRP A 168 8.06 -0.99 -6.70
CA TRP A 168 8.55 0.08 -7.57
C TRP A 168 7.52 0.38 -8.63
N MET A 169 7.53 1.59 -9.10
CA MET A 169 6.68 2.06 -10.18
C MET A 169 7.46 2.98 -11.09
N ALA A 170 7.19 2.91 -12.37
CA ALA A 170 7.73 3.83 -13.36
C ALA A 170 6.62 4.27 -14.31
N GLY A 171 6.67 5.49 -14.75
CA GLY A 171 5.70 6.04 -15.68
C GLY A 171 6.33 7.06 -16.61
N ALA A 172 5.76 7.21 -17.80
CA ALA A 172 6.10 8.24 -18.76
C ALA A 172 4.82 8.87 -19.32
N ALA A 173 4.89 10.16 -19.61
CA ALA A 173 3.79 10.90 -20.23
C ALA A 173 4.35 11.82 -21.32
N VAL A 174 3.58 12.01 -22.38
CA VAL A 174 3.87 12.96 -23.46
C VAL A 174 2.66 13.87 -23.62
N THR A 175 2.91 15.17 -23.55
CA THR A 175 1.89 16.21 -23.74
C THR A 175 2.22 17.02 -24.96
N TYR A 176 1.23 17.21 -25.85
CA TYR A 176 1.30 18.11 -26.99
C TYR A 176 0.26 19.22 -26.84
N ARG A 177 0.67 20.46 -27.05
CA ARG A 177 -0.22 21.65 -27.02
C ARG A 177 -0.38 22.17 -28.44
N PHE A 178 -1.61 22.25 -28.90
CA PHE A 178 -1.99 22.76 -30.20
C PHE A 178 -1.84 24.27 -30.34
#